data_26e3193a9032ac49567f23b9c0e40366
#
_entry.id   26e3193a9032ac49567f23b9c0e40366
#
_cell.length_a   1.000
_cell.length_b   1.000
_cell.length_c   1.000
_cell.angle_alpha   90.00
_cell.angle_beta   90.00
_cell.angle_gamma   90.00
#
_symmetry.space_group_name_H-M   'P 1'
#
loop_
_entity.id
_entity.type
_entity.pdbx_description
1 polymer ?
#
loop_
_entity_poly.entity_id
_entity_poly.type
_entity_poly.pdbx_seq_one_letter_code
_entity_poly.pdbx_strand_id
1 'polypeptide(L)'
;MNKYDLHSHTVFSDGSLSAVALIDLAIERGVTHLAITDHDTVAAHLQLAQNKDCYDGDKICIIKGVEFSAQWNNMGVHIVGLNIDVNAPIIEAAVAHQTQLRVQRVKTIAKKLMQRGFPDITEGAMKLAGDGQVGRPHIAQHMVDEGLVPSMAQAFNKYLGAGKVGDISSVWPDLEQVVE
;
A
#
# COMPACT_ATOMS: atom_id res chain seq x y z
N MET A 1 7.53 -29.79 -2.27
CA MET A 1 8.22 -28.79 -3.13
C MET A 1 7.87 -27.43 -2.58
N ASN A 2 8.86 -26.56 -2.33
CA ASN A 2 8.57 -25.21 -1.81
C ASN A 2 7.90 -24.36 -2.90
N LYS A 3 6.84 -23.64 -2.52
CA LYS A 3 6.14 -22.69 -3.37
C LYS A 3 6.21 -21.32 -2.69
N TYR A 4 6.72 -20.33 -3.42
CA TYR A 4 6.98 -18.99 -2.93
C TYR A 4 5.97 -18.01 -3.53
N ASP A 5 5.48 -17.09 -2.71
CA ASP A 5 4.82 -15.86 -3.11
C ASP A 5 5.53 -14.71 -2.37
N LEU A 6 6.30 -13.91 -3.09
CA LEU A 6 7.21 -12.93 -2.49
C LEU A 6 6.72 -11.49 -2.60
N HIS A 7 5.47 -11.27 -3.04
CA HIS A 7 4.91 -9.94 -3.20
C HIS A 7 3.39 -9.98 -3.00
N SER A 8 2.93 -9.59 -1.84
CA SER A 8 1.51 -9.59 -1.51
C SER A 8 1.13 -8.42 -0.60
N HIS A 9 -0.14 -8.01 -0.68
CA HIS A 9 -0.67 -6.86 0.04
C HIS A 9 -1.89 -7.22 0.87
N THR A 10 -2.04 -6.51 1.99
CA THR A 10 -3.17 -6.64 2.90
C THR A 10 -4.02 -5.36 2.94
N VAL A 11 -5.06 -5.35 3.76
CA VAL A 11 -5.86 -4.16 4.03
C VAL A 11 -5.09 -3.01 4.71
N PHE A 12 -3.84 -3.25 5.13
CA PHE A 12 -2.97 -2.19 5.63
C PHE A 12 -2.38 -1.32 4.52
N SER A 13 -2.55 -1.72 3.25
CA SER A 13 -2.24 -0.88 2.10
C SER A 13 -3.39 -0.88 1.09
N ASP A 14 -3.29 -1.60 0.02
CA ASP A 14 -4.28 -1.64 -1.06
C ASP A 14 -4.77 -3.05 -1.39
N GLY A 15 -4.44 -4.04 -0.57
CA GLY A 15 -5.02 -5.37 -0.61
C GLY A 15 -6.43 -5.40 -0.02
N SER A 16 -7.17 -6.46 -0.29
CA SER A 16 -8.56 -6.66 0.15
C SER A 16 -8.71 -7.64 1.32
N LEU A 17 -7.65 -8.34 1.69
CA LEU A 17 -7.66 -9.34 2.75
C LEU A 17 -6.90 -8.85 3.99
N SER A 18 -7.36 -9.24 5.18
CA SER A 18 -6.56 -9.11 6.38
C SER A 18 -5.31 -10.00 6.28
N ALA A 19 -4.27 -9.70 7.07
CA ALA A 19 -3.05 -10.51 7.07
C ALA A 19 -3.33 -12.00 7.34
N VAL A 20 -4.22 -12.31 8.28
CA VAL A 20 -4.62 -13.70 8.60
C VAL A 20 -5.35 -14.34 7.43
N ALA A 21 -6.34 -13.67 6.85
CA ALA A 21 -7.09 -14.21 5.71
C ALA A 21 -6.19 -14.42 4.47
N LEU A 22 -5.19 -13.57 4.27
CA LEU A 22 -4.20 -13.74 3.21
C LEU A 22 -3.32 -14.98 3.45
N ILE A 23 -2.89 -15.20 4.70
CA ILE A 23 -2.11 -16.38 5.10
C ILE A 23 -2.95 -17.66 4.90
N ASP A 24 -4.19 -17.67 5.34
CA ASP A 24 -5.09 -18.81 5.18
C ASP A 24 -5.29 -19.17 3.70
N LEU A 25 -5.51 -18.16 2.86
CA LEU A 25 -5.60 -18.35 1.41
C LEU A 25 -4.31 -18.89 0.81
N ALA A 26 -3.16 -18.39 1.26
CA ALA A 26 -1.84 -18.86 0.81
C ALA A 26 -1.63 -20.34 1.16
N ILE A 27 -1.98 -20.75 2.40
CA ILE A 27 -1.94 -22.15 2.84
C ILE A 27 -2.86 -23.01 1.97
N GLU A 28 -4.11 -22.59 1.74
CA GLU A 28 -5.08 -23.28 0.88
C GLU A 28 -4.52 -23.49 -0.55
N ARG A 29 -3.79 -22.51 -1.07
CA ARG A 29 -3.18 -22.56 -2.40
C ARG A 29 -1.83 -23.28 -2.42
N GLY A 30 -1.41 -23.84 -1.28
CA GLY A 30 -0.17 -24.60 -1.14
C GLY A 30 1.10 -23.74 -1.19
N VAL A 31 1.00 -22.45 -0.91
CA VAL A 31 2.16 -21.57 -0.72
C VAL A 31 2.84 -21.96 0.59
N THR A 32 4.15 -22.15 0.56
CA THR A 32 4.97 -22.50 1.74
C THR A 32 5.79 -21.35 2.29
N HIS A 33 6.02 -20.32 1.46
CA HIS A 33 6.75 -19.11 1.84
C HIS A 33 5.99 -17.90 1.26
N LEU A 34 5.46 -17.06 2.14
CA LEU A 34 4.69 -15.87 1.79
C LEU A 34 5.41 -14.62 2.31
N ALA A 35 5.72 -13.68 1.44
CA ALA A 35 6.11 -12.34 1.87
C ALA A 35 4.89 -11.40 1.88
N ILE A 36 4.66 -10.73 2.99
CA ILE A 36 3.71 -9.62 3.06
C ILE A 36 4.52 -8.34 2.88
N THR A 37 4.20 -7.59 1.84
CA THR A 37 4.98 -6.44 1.36
C THR A 37 4.08 -5.23 1.17
N ASP A 38 3.27 -4.91 2.16
CA ASP A 38 2.36 -3.78 2.12
C ASP A 38 3.08 -2.47 1.76
N HIS A 39 2.41 -1.64 1.00
CA HIS A 39 2.95 -0.33 0.60
C HIS A 39 3.23 0.58 1.80
N ASP A 40 4.50 0.95 1.97
CA ASP A 40 4.98 1.95 2.93
C ASP A 40 4.57 1.68 4.38
N THR A 41 4.31 0.41 4.75
CA THR A 41 3.94 0.02 6.11
C THR A 41 4.38 -1.41 6.45
N VAL A 42 4.62 -1.64 7.72
CA VAL A 42 4.89 -2.96 8.30
C VAL A 42 3.79 -3.39 9.30
N ALA A 43 2.65 -2.70 9.29
CA ALA A 43 1.57 -2.89 10.26
C ALA A 43 1.03 -4.32 10.29
N ALA A 44 0.93 -5.00 9.15
CA ALA A 44 0.53 -6.40 9.09
C ALA A 44 1.46 -7.30 9.94
N HIS A 45 2.77 -7.09 9.86
CA HIS A 45 3.75 -7.87 10.63
C HIS A 45 3.66 -7.58 12.13
N LEU A 46 3.45 -6.31 12.52
CA LEU A 46 3.27 -5.93 13.92
C LEU A 46 1.99 -6.53 14.49
N GLN A 47 0.88 -6.54 13.72
CA GLN A 47 -0.37 -7.19 14.10
C GLN A 47 -0.19 -8.71 14.29
N LEU A 48 0.47 -9.39 13.35
CA LEU A 48 0.75 -10.82 13.44
C LEU A 48 1.64 -11.16 14.65
N ALA A 49 2.61 -10.31 14.98
CA ALA A 49 3.49 -10.50 16.14
C ALA A 49 2.75 -10.40 17.49
N GLN A 50 1.68 -9.60 17.55
CA GLN A 50 0.82 -9.48 18.74
C GLN A 50 -0.11 -10.69 18.91
N ASN A 51 -0.42 -11.41 17.81
CA ASN A 51 -1.36 -12.53 17.77
C ASN A 51 -0.65 -13.78 17.23
N LYS A 52 0.33 -14.31 17.98
CA LYS A 52 1.21 -15.40 17.50
C LYS A 52 0.49 -16.69 17.09
N ASP A 53 -0.69 -16.93 17.65
CA ASP A 53 -1.49 -18.14 17.38
C ASP A 53 -2.55 -17.92 16.28
N CYS A 54 -2.48 -16.80 15.55
CA CYS A 54 -3.50 -16.47 14.56
C CYS A 54 -3.32 -17.21 13.22
N TYR A 55 -2.24 -17.94 13.04
CA TYR A 55 -2.00 -18.80 11.87
C TYR A 55 -1.07 -19.97 12.21
N ASP A 56 -1.11 -21.03 11.41
CA ASP A 56 -0.32 -22.25 11.58
C ASP A 56 1.10 -22.06 10.99
N GLY A 57 2.04 -21.68 11.83
CA GLY A 57 3.43 -21.45 11.45
C GLY A 57 4.19 -22.70 10.99
N ASP A 58 3.66 -23.92 11.26
CA ASP A 58 4.25 -25.15 10.76
C ASP A 58 3.91 -25.39 9.28
N LYS A 59 2.85 -24.74 8.78
CA LYS A 59 2.39 -24.87 7.38
C LYS A 59 2.99 -23.83 6.44
N ILE A 60 3.36 -22.66 6.95
CA ILE A 60 3.80 -21.55 6.11
C ILE A 60 4.88 -20.71 6.80
N CYS A 61 5.91 -20.35 6.06
CA CYS A 61 6.93 -19.40 6.49
C CYS A 61 6.53 -17.98 6.05
N ILE A 62 6.35 -17.07 6.99
CA ILE A 62 6.08 -15.66 6.70
C ILE A 62 7.39 -14.89 6.61
N ILE A 63 7.66 -14.34 5.43
CA ILE A 63 8.81 -13.47 5.16
C ILE A 63 8.38 -12.03 5.42
N LYS A 64 9.08 -11.37 6.34
CA LYS A 64 8.83 -9.96 6.63
C LYS A 64 9.32 -9.09 5.49
N GLY A 65 8.43 -8.29 4.92
CA GLY A 65 8.75 -7.39 3.81
C GLY A 65 8.00 -6.08 3.90
N VAL A 66 8.35 -5.19 3.00
CA VAL A 66 7.69 -3.91 2.76
C VAL A 66 7.92 -3.51 1.31
N GLU A 67 6.97 -2.81 0.71
CA GLU A 67 7.15 -2.19 -0.60
C GLU A 67 7.18 -0.67 -0.44
N PHE A 68 8.40 -0.09 -0.44
CA PHE A 68 8.55 1.36 -0.32
C PHE A 68 8.33 2.08 -1.65
N SER A 69 7.57 3.17 -1.59
CA SER A 69 7.40 4.09 -2.71
C SER A 69 8.61 5.00 -2.83
N ALA A 70 9.17 5.12 -4.03
CA ALA A 70 10.31 5.96 -4.36
C ALA A 70 10.10 6.68 -5.69
N GLN A 71 10.98 7.63 -6.02
CA GLN A 71 11.07 8.15 -7.38
C GLN A 71 12.46 7.87 -7.97
N TRP A 72 12.48 7.63 -9.27
CA TRP A 72 13.69 7.51 -10.05
C TRP A 72 13.49 8.15 -11.43
N ASN A 73 14.36 9.07 -11.81
CA ASN A 73 14.25 9.81 -13.08
C ASN A 73 12.83 10.40 -13.32
N ASN A 74 12.25 11.04 -12.30
CA ASN A 74 10.88 11.59 -12.31
C ASN A 74 9.76 10.55 -12.48
N MET A 75 10.04 9.26 -12.39
CA MET A 75 9.06 8.20 -12.39
C MET A 75 8.86 7.66 -10.97
N GLY A 76 7.61 7.37 -10.61
CA GLY A 76 7.33 6.62 -9.39
C GLY A 76 7.74 5.16 -9.59
N VAL A 77 8.53 4.64 -8.67
CA VAL A 77 8.97 3.24 -8.61
C VAL A 77 8.67 2.68 -7.24
N HIS A 78 8.63 1.36 -7.13
CA HIS A 78 8.42 0.68 -5.87
C HIS A 78 9.58 -0.28 -5.61
N ILE A 79 10.07 -0.28 -4.38
CA ILE A 79 11.20 -1.12 -3.95
C ILE A 79 10.70 -2.11 -2.92
N VAL A 80 10.78 -3.38 -3.27
CA VAL A 80 10.40 -4.47 -2.36
C VAL A 80 11.62 -4.87 -1.54
N GLY A 81 11.52 -4.59 -0.22
CA GLY A 81 12.45 -5.11 0.78
C GLY A 81 11.93 -6.42 1.34
N LEU A 82 12.77 -7.46 1.35
CA LEU A 82 12.46 -8.76 1.93
C LEU A 82 13.40 -9.08 3.08
N ASN A 83 12.91 -9.88 4.04
CA ASN A 83 13.64 -10.29 5.24
C ASN A 83 14.15 -9.10 6.07
N ILE A 84 13.32 -8.07 6.18
CA ILE A 84 13.61 -6.85 6.94
C ILE A 84 13.39 -7.05 8.44
N ASP A 85 14.12 -6.30 9.26
CA ASP A 85 13.79 -6.16 10.68
C ASP A 85 12.72 -5.05 10.86
N VAL A 86 11.46 -5.46 11.00
CA VAL A 86 10.31 -4.55 11.12
C VAL A 86 10.36 -3.68 12.39
N ASN A 87 11.21 -4.02 13.36
CA ASN A 87 11.40 -3.25 14.59
C ASN A 87 12.65 -2.36 14.55
N ALA A 88 13.40 -2.37 13.44
CA ALA A 88 14.56 -1.50 13.31
C ALA A 88 14.13 -0.02 13.30
N PRO A 89 14.78 0.87 14.09
CA PRO A 89 14.43 2.29 14.13
C PRO A 89 14.42 2.98 12.77
N ILE A 90 15.28 2.54 11.85
CA ILE A 90 15.32 3.08 10.49
C ILE A 90 14.06 2.73 9.70
N ILE A 91 13.52 1.52 9.86
CA ILE A 91 12.26 1.10 9.22
C ILE A 91 11.09 1.88 9.82
N GLU A 92 11.05 2.05 11.14
CA GLU A 92 10.02 2.85 11.80
C GLU A 92 10.01 4.30 11.29
N ALA A 93 11.19 4.92 11.22
CA ALA A 93 11.34 6.29 10.71
C ALA A 93 10.93 6.39 9.22
N ALA A 94 11.33 5.43 8.38
CA ALA A 94 10.97 5.38 6.98
C ALA A 94 9.45 5.25 6.79
N VAL A 95 8.79 4.33 7.52
CA VAL A 95 7.33 4.15 7.49
C VAL A 95 6.61 5.43 7.91
N ALA A 96 7.05 6.07 9.01
CA ALA A 96 6.45 7.33 9.47
C ALA A 96 6.58 8.45 8.43
N HIS A 97 7.73 8.58 7.78
CA HIS A 97 7.96 9.54 6.71
C HIS A 97 7.06 9.26 5.49
N GLN A 98 7.01 8.01 5.02
CA GLN A 98 6.16 7.62 3.90
C GLN A 98 4.68 7.85 4.16
N THR A 99 4.21 7.60 5.39
CA THR A 99 2.82 7.90 5.79
C THR A 99 2.49 9.38 5.60
N GLN A 100 3.39 10.27 6.01
CA GLN A 100 3.21 11.72 5.81
C GLN A 100 3.16 12.08 4.33
N LEU A 101 4.04 11.51 3.52
CA LEU A 101 4.08 11.73 2.06
C LEU A 101 2.81 11.23 1.37
N ARG A 102 2.25 10.09 1.80
CA ARG A 102 0.97 9.59 1.29
C ARG A 102 -0.17 10.55 1.55
N VAL A 103 -0.29 11.07 2.77
CA VAL A 103 -1.29 12.10 3.10
C VAL A 103 -1.10 13.36 2.25
N GLN A 104 0.12 13.83 2.09
CA GLN A 104 0.43 14.99 1.24
C GLN A 104 0.08 14.74 -0.23
N ARG A 105 0.35 13.53 -0.72
CA ARG A 105 0.00 13.12 -2.09
C ARG A 105 -1.49 13.15 -2.33
N VAL A 106 -2.30 12.56 -1.41
CA VAL A 106 -3.76 12.57 -1.51
C VAL A 106 -4.30 14.00 -1.55
N LYS A 107 -3.84 14.89 -0.66
CA LYS A 107 -4.22 16.32 -0.66
C LYS A 107 -3.87 16.99 -1.99
N THR A 108 -2.72 16.68 -2.57
CA THR A 108 -2.28 17.22 -3.85
C THR A 108 -3.17 16.73 -4.99
N ILE A 109 -3.51 15.45 -4.99
CA ILE A 109 -4.42 14.85 -5.99
C ILE A 109 -5.82 15.48 -5.86
N ALA A 110 -6.35 15.57 -4.63
CA ALA A 110 -7.65 16.18 -4.35
C ALA A 110 -7.72 17.61 -4.90
N LYS A 111 -6.71 18.44 -4.59
CA LYS A 111 -6.63 19.82 -5.12
C LYS A 111 -6.66 19.86 -6.64
N LYS A 112 -5.97 18.95 -7.33
CA LYS A 112 -5.97 18.89 -8.79
C LYS A 112 -7.31 18.39 -9.34
N LEU A 113 -7.99 17.48 -8.66
CA LEU A 113 -9.34 17.02 -9.03
C LEU A 113 -10.38 18.13 -8.82
N MET A 114 -10.30 18.91 -7.73
CA MET A 114 -11.16 20.08 -7.51
C MET A 114 -11.05 21.11 -8.63
N GLN A 115 -9.84 21.33 -9.16
CA GLN A 115 -9.63 22.22 -10.32
C GLN A 115 -10.31 21.69 -11.60
N ARG A 116 -10.76 20.43 -11.62
CA ARG A 116 -11.52 19.80 -12.69
C ARG A 116 -13.00 19.65 -12.39
N GLY A 117 -13.49 20.32 -11.33
CA GLY A 117 -14.89 20.34 -10.93
C GLY A 117 -15.35 19.22 -10.03
N PHE A 118 -14.43 18.38 -9.51
CA PHE A 118 -14.78 17.38 -8.48
C PHE A 118 -14.88 18.03 -7.10
N PRO A 119 -15.65 17.45 -6.17
CA PRO A 119 -15.59 17.84 -4.76
C PRO A 119 -14.24 17.48 -4.13
N ASP A 120 -13.99 17.94 -2.91
CA ASP A 120 -12.84 17.48 -2.13
C ASP A 120 -13.04 16.03 -1.71
N ILE A 121 -12.14 15.16 -2.18
CA ILE A 121 -12.17 13.70 -1.93
C ILE A 121 -11.26 13.30 -0.77
N THR A 122 -10.58 14.24 -0.12
CA THR A 122 -9.51 13.95 0.85
C THR A 122 -10.04 13.14 2.03
N GLU A 123 -11.09 13.62 2.70
CA GLU A 123 -11.63 12.97 3.90
C GLU A 123 -12.21 11.59 3.59
N GLY A 124 -12.94 11.44 2.48
CA GLY A 124 -13.49 10.16 2.06
C GLY A 124 -12.43 9.11 1.76
N ALA A 125 -11.38 9.50 1.04
CA ALA A 125 -10.26 8.61 0.77
C ALA A 125 -9.51 8.18 2.04
N MET A 126 -9.28 9.11 2.97
CA MET A 126 -8.66 8.83 4.27
C MET A 126 -9.52 7.89 5.11
N LYS A 127 -10.84 8.09 5.15
CA LYS A 127 -11.77 7.22 5.87
C LYS A 127 -11.78 5.79 5.32
N LEU A 128 -11.71 5.62 4.00
CA LEU A 128 -11.62 4.30 3.38
C LEU A 128 -10.31 3.57 3.69
N ALA A 129 -9.21 4.30 3.81
CA ALA A 129 -7.93 3.72 4.22
C ALA A 129 -7.92 3.26 5.69
N GLY A 130 -8.75 3.88 6.55
CA GLY A 130 -8.78 3.58 7.98
C GLY A 130 -7.41 3.72 8.62
N ASP A 131 -6.95 2.65 9.28
CA ASP A 131 -5.61 2.58 9.88
C ASP A 131 -4.51 2.18 8.87
N GLY A 132 -4.88 1.93 7.62
CA GLY A 132 -3.94 1.55 6.55
C GLY A 132 -3.35 2.76 5.82
N GLN A 133 -2.46 2.47 4.88
CA GLN A 133 -1.82 3.48 4.04
C GLN A 133 -2.77 3.98 2.95
N VAL A 134 -3.08 5.27 2.97
CA VAL A 134 -3.94 5.86 1.95
C VAL A 134 -3.24 5.92 0.58
N GLY A 135 -3.99 5.56 -0.47
CA GLY A 135 -3.48 5.53 -1.84
C GLY A 135 -4.53 5.87 -2.89
N ARG A 136 -4.11 5.84 -4.16
CA ARG A 136 -5.01 6.07 -5.31
C ARG A 136 -6.19 5.09 -5.37
N PRO A 137 -6.09 3.81 -4.96
CA PRO A 137 -7.24 2.92 -4.88
C PRO A 137 -8.35 3.45 -3.97
N HIS A 138 -7.99 4.02 -2.80
CA HIS A 138 -8.97 4.61 -1.87
C HIS A 138 -9.64 5.86 -2.47
N ILE A 139 -8.87 6.71 -3.20
CA ILE A 139 -9.44 7.83 -3.95
C ILE A 139 -10.42 7.33 -5.01
N ALA A 140 -10.02 6.33 -5.79
CA ALA A 140 -10.86 5.76 -6.85
C ALA A 140 -12.14 5.16 -6.27
N GLN A 141 -12.05 4.41 -5.17
CA GLN A 141 -13.20 3.80 -4.52
C GLN A 141 -14.16 4.88 -4.00
N HIS A 142 -13.64 5.89 -3.30
CA HIS A 142 -14.47 7.01 -2.85
C HIS A 142 -15.17 7.72 -4.01
N MET A 143 -14.49 7.95 -5.13
CA MET A 143 -15.11 8.54 -6.32
C MET A 143 -16.23 7.65 -6.90
N VAL A 144 -16.14 6.34 -6.79
CA VAL A 144 -17.20 5.40 -7.21
C VAL A 144 -18.36 5.45 -6.22
N ASP A 145 -18.09 5.40 -4.92
CA ASP A 145 -19.09 5.38 -3.86
C ASP A 145 -19.95 6.65 -3.88
N GLU A 146 -19.35 7.79 -4.19
CA GLU A 146 -20.04 9.09 -4.35
C GLU A 146 -20.67 9.30 -5.75
N GLY A 147 -20.61 8.30 -6.63
CA GLY A 147 -21.17 8.40 -7.98
C GLY A 147 -20.47 9.39 -8.91
N LEU A 148 -19.25 9.83 -8.55
CA LEU A 148 -18.46 10.78 -9.34
C LEU A 148 -17.89 10.13 -10.59
N VAL A 149 -17.67 8.84 -10.55
CA VAL A 149 -17.25 8.00 -11.68
C VAL A 149 -17.95 6.65 -11.64
N PRO A 150 -18.22 6.01 -12.78
CA PRO A 150 -19.01 4.77 -12.81
C PRO A 150 -18.22 3.51 -12.37
N SER A 151 -16.89 3.55 -12.31
CA SER A 151 -16.07 2.39 -11.89
C SER A 151 -14.66 2.78 -11.54
N MET A 152 -13.99 1.92 -10.76
CA MET A 152 -12.55 2.00 -10.46
C MET A 152 -11.71 2.11 -11.74
N ALA A 153 -12.00 1.28 -12.73
CA ALA A 153 -11.29 1.31 -14.03
C ALA A 153 -11.39 2.68 -14.71
N GLN A 154 -12.57 3.32 -14.67
CA GLN A 154 -12.72 4.67 -15.23
C GLN A 154 -12.01 5.74 -14.41
N ALA A 155 -12.01 5.62 -13.06
CA ALA A 155 -11.25 6.52 -12.20
C ALA A 155 -9.75 6.51 -12.59
N PHE A 156 -9.16 5.33 -12.71
CA PHE A 156 -7.76 5.20 -13.11
C PHE A 156 -7.51 5.65 -14.55
N ASN A 157 -8.32 5.22 -15.51
CA ASN A 157 -8.11 5.54 -16.93
C ASN A 157 -8.22 7.04 -17.23
N LYS A 158 -9.09 7.76 -16.52
CA LYS A 158 -9.34 9.19 -16.79
C LYS A 158 -8.54 10.14 -15.88
N TYR A 159 -8.32 9.76 -14.61
CA TYR A 159 -7.87 10.71 -13.60
C TYR A 159 -6.66 10.28 -12.77
N LEU A 160 -6.53 9.01 -12.39
CA LEU A 160 -5.58 8.57 -11.36
C LEU A 160 -4.40 7.74 -11.89
N GLY A 161 -4.49 7.21 -13.11
CA GLY A 161 -3.45 6.37 -13.70
C GLY A 161 -2.24 7.15 -14.18
N ALA A 162 -1.29 6.43 -14.79
CA ALA A 162 -0.05 6.99 -15.31
C ALA A 162 -0.31 8.12 -16.32
N GLY A 163 0.41 9.23 -16.18
CA GLY A 163 0.26 10.42 -17.00
C GLY A 163 -1.04 11.21 -16.81
N LYS A 164 -1.85 10.86 -15.80
CA LYS A 164 -3.10 11.57 -15.48
C LYS A 164 -2.90 12.57 -14.34
N VAL A 165 -3.95 13.33 -14.03
CA VAL A 165 -3.92 14.36 -13.00
C VAL A 165 -3.53 13.83 -11.61
N GLY A 166 -3.87 12.59 -11.31
CA GLY A 166 -3.52 11.91 -10.07
C GLY A 166 -2.16 11.20 -10.08
N ASP A 167 -1.43 11.29 -11.19
CA ASP A 167 -0.08 10.74 -11.26
C ASP A 167 0.93 11.72 -10.65
N ILE A 168 1.07 11.63 -9.34
CA ILE A 168 1.98 12.46 -8.54
C ILE A 168 3.08 11.56 -7.99
N SER A 169 4.25 11.60 -8.61
CA SER A 169 5.45 10.88 -8.17
C SER A 169 6.44 11.76 -7.41
N SER A 170 6.39 13.06 -7.63
CA SER A 170 7.35 14.04 -7.08
C SER A 170 7.30 14.23 -5.55
N VAL A 171 6.40 13.55 -4.86
CA VAL A 171 6.34 13.54 -3.38
C VAL A 171 7.23 12.47 -2.77
N TRP A 172 7.60 11.44 -3.54
CA TRP A 172 8.37 10.31 -3.04
C TRP A 172 9.85 10.66 -2.88
N PRO A 173 10.56 10.06 -1.92
CA PRO A 173 12.00 10.21 -1.81
C PRO A 173 12.69 9.62 -3.05
N ASP A 174 13.90 10.08 -3.33
CA ASP A 174 14.71 9.49 -4.38
C ASP A 174 15.07 8.04 -4.04
N LEU A 175 15.19 7.20 -5.07
CA LEU A 175 15.50 5.79 -4.95
C LEU A 175 16.68 5.51 -4.02
N GLU A 176 17.76 6.30 -4.15
CA GLU A 176 18.97 6.15 -3.33
C GLU A 176 18.68 6.28 -1.83
N GLN A 177 17.80 7.21 -1.44
CA GLN A 177 17.39 7.41 -0.04
C GLN A 177 16.57 6.26 0.55
N VAL A 178 15.96 5.44 -0.31
CA VAL A 178 15.13 4.30 0.12
C VAL A 178 15.95 3.02 0.26
N VAL A 179 17.07 2.90 -0.47
CA VAL A 179 17.91 1.68 -0.50
C VAL A 179 19.15 1.75 0.39
N GLU A 180 19.50 2.93 0.92
CA GLU A 180 20.57 3.15 1.91
C GLU A 180 20.11 2.81 3.34
#